data_6ba0edb66a30eb05d4a009b31ce70bf1
#
_entry.id   6ba0edb66a30eb05d4a009b31ce70bf1
#
_cell.length_a   1.000
_cell.length_b   1.000
_cell.length_c   1.000
_cell.angle_alpha   90.00
_cell.angle_beta   90.00
_cell.angle_gamma   90.00
#
_symmetry.space_group_name_H-M   'P 1'
#
loop_
_entity.id
_entity.type
_entity.pdbx_description
1 polymer ?
#
loop_
_entity_poly.entity_id
_entity_poly.type
_entity_poly.pdbx_seq_one_letter_code
_entity_poly.pdbx_strand_id
1 'polypeptide(L)'
;MRTLIINGSPRVGGDTESLIHIIRGSLPGECKIVNAYRCNISPCVDCRYCWENQGCAIQDEMQDIYDYIQVCDNILIASPIYFSELTGKLLDVGSRLQTYFCARFFRNEETISKPKRGAVLLVGGGDGRMDKAYETACTLLHHMHCYDIHEAVYSHNTNERPAVKDERALIGVQSIARFFINR
;
A
#
# COMPACT_ATOMS: atom_id res chain seq x y z
N MET A 1 10.67 -8.28 12.46
CA MET A 1 9.91 -8.09 11.19
C MET A 1 9.44 -6.66 11.11
N ARG A 2 9.53 -6.04 9.94
CA ARG A 2 9.07 -4.66 9.70
C ARG A 2 8.03 -4.66 8.60
N THR A 3 6.88 -4.05 8.84
CA THR A 3 5.78 -3.99 7.86
C THR A 3 5.41 -2.53 7.59
N LEU A 4 5.39 -2.16 6.30
CA LEU A 4 4.84 -0.90 5.84
C LEU A 4 3.35 -1.09 5.49
N ILE A 5 2.50 -0.23 6.00
CA ILE A 5 1.08 -0.20 5.67
C ILE A 5 0.76 1.16 5.06
N ILE A 6 0.34 1.18 3.80
CA ILE A 6 -0.12 2.40 3.12
C ILE A 6 -1.63 2.42 3.16
N ASN A 7 -2.19 3.29 4.01
CA ASN A 7 -3.62 3.44 4.24
C ASN A 7 -4.19 4.57 3.39
N GLY A 8 -5.00 4.23 2.40
CA GLY A 8 -5.73 5.16 1.53
C GLY A 8 -7.07 5.64 2.08
N SER A 9 -7.42 5.34 3.34
CA SER A 9 -8.71 5.76 3.90
C SER A 9 -8.67 7.20 4.43
N PRO A 10 -9.66 8.05 4.05
CA PRO A 10 -9.83 9.37 4.66
C PRO A 10 -10.44 9.31 6.06
N ARG A 11 -11.15 8.22 6.41
CA ARG A 11 -11.92 8.10 7.65
C ARG A 11 -11.06 7.52 8.77
N VAL A 12 -10.99 8.22 9.89
CA VAL A 12 -10.44 7.69 11.14
C VAL A 12 -11.46 6.70 11.71
N GLY A 13 -11.00 5.50 12.07
CA GLY A 13 -11.88 4.45 12.61
C GLY A 13 -12.88 3.89 11.60
N GLY A 14 -12.71 4.18 10.29
CA GLY A 14 -13.54 3.60 9.24
C GLY A 14 -13.21 2.13 8.96
N ASP A 15 -13.97 1.51 8.06
CA ASP A 15 -13.88 0.06 7.77
C ASP A 15 -12.48 -0.39 7.37
N THR A 16 -11.80 0.35 6.47
CA THR A 16 -10.43 0.04 6.05
C THR A 16 -9.47 0.08 7.24
N GLU A 17 -9.54 1.13 8.06
CA GLU A 17 -8.66 1.30 9.21
C GLU A 17 -8.93 0.25 10.30
N SER A 18 -10.19 -0.13 10.51
CA SER A 18 -10.57 -1.19 11.44
C SER A 18 -9.96 -2.55 11.06
N LEU A 19 -9.96 -2.90 9.77
CA LEU A 19 -9.31 -4.11 9.27
C LEU A 19 -7.77 -4.01 9.37
N ILE A 20 -7.19 -2.84 9.10
CA ILE A 20 -5.75 -2.60 9.32
C ILE A 20 -5.37 -2.84 10.78
N HIS A 21 -6.18 -2.40 11.73
CA HIS A 21 -5.91 -2.62 13.17
C HIS A 21 -5.90 -4.10 13.54
N ILE A 22 -6.77 -4.92 12.94
CA ILE A 22 -6.79 -6.38 13.15
C ILE A 22 -5.49 -7.00 12.63
N ILE A 23 -5.08 -6.65 11.39
CA ILE A 23 -3.82 -7.12 10.81
C ILE A 23 -2.65 -6.73 11.70
N ARG A 24 -2.55 -5.44 12.05
CA ARG A 24 -1.46 -4.92 12.89
C ARG A 24 -1.36 -5.64 14.23
N GLY A 25 -2.50 -5.91 14.88
CA GLY A 25 -2.54 -6.62 16.17
C GLY A 25 -2.04 -8.07 16.10
N SER A 26 -2.04 -8.65 14.89
CA SER A 26 -1.57 -10.02 14.64
C SER A 26 -0.11 -10.08 14.17
N LEU A 27 0.50 -8.96 13.80
CA LEU A 27 1.88 -8.92 13.28
C LEU A 27 2.90 -8.70 14.38
N PRO A 28 3.96 -9.52 14.46
CA PRO A 28 5.10 -9.28 15.35
C PRO A 28 6.00 -8.17 14.79
N GLY A 29 6.63 -7.42 15.68
CA GLY A 29 7.62 -6.42 15.33
C GLY A 29 7.05 -5.05 15.01
N GLU A 30 7.73 -4.31 14.15
CA GLU A 30 7.43 -2.91 13.86
C GLU A 30 6.45 -2.78 12.70
N CYS A 31 5.43 -1.94 12.86
CA CYS A 31 4.53 -1.54 11.78
C CYS A 31 4.54 -0.02 11.60
N LYS A 32 5.01 0.46 10.44
CA LYS A 32 4.86 1.86 10.04
C LYS A 32 3.58 2.01 9.23
N ILE A 33 2.66 2.86 9.68
CA ILE A 33 1.41 3.15 8.97
C ILE A 33 1.52 4.55 8.36
N VAL A 34 1.40 4.63 7.04
CA VAL A 34 1.32 5.87 6.28
C VAL A 34 -0.14 6.11 5.93
N ASN A 35 -0.73 7.16 6.49
CA ASN A 35 -2.10 7.55 6.19
C ASN A 35 -2.08 8.61 5.07
N ALA A 36 -2.39 8.21 3.84
CA ALA A 36 -2.29 9.07 2.66
C ALA A 36 -3.05 10.40 2.76
N TYR A 37 -4.15 10.42 3.50
CA TYR A 37 -4.94 11.65 3.73
C TYR A 37 -4.41 12.53 4.87
N ARG A 38 -3.42 12.07 5.64
CA ARG A 38 -2.92 12.78 6.84
C ARG A 38 -1.41 13.03 6.78
N CYS A 39 -0.74 12.53 5.75
CA CYS A 39 0.67 12.79 5.51
C CYS A 39 0.86 14.04 4.62
N ASN A 40 1.99 14.70 4.78
CA ASN A 40 2.40 15.82 3.93
C ASN A 40 3.25 15.27 2.77
N ILE A 41 2.59 14.69 1.76
CA ILE A 41 3.22 14.15 0.56
C ILE A 41 2.57 14.76 -0.68
N SER A 42 3.38 15.48 -1.47
CA SER A 42 2.96 16.00 -2.76
C SER A 42 3.03 14.92 -3.84
N PRO A 43 2.12 14.90 -4.83
CA PRO A 43 2.23 13.98 -5.96
C PRO A 43 3.48 14.26 -6.81
N CYS A 44 3.85 13.31 -7.66
CA CYS A 44 4.89 13.51 -8.67
C CYS A 44 4.47 14.60 -9.67
N VAL A 45 5.36 15.54 -9.95
CA VAL A 45 5.13 16.65 -10.89
C VAL A 45 5.93 16.48 -12.20
N ASP A 46 6.42 15.28 -12.48
CA ASP A 46 7.23 14.95 -13.65
C ASP A 46 8.42 15.91 -13.90
N CYS A 47 9.10 16.29 -12.83
CA CYS A 47 10.28 17.17 -12.92
C CYS A 47 11.51 16.50 -13.55
N ARG A 48 11.47 15.19 -13.80
CA ARG A 48 12.51 14.35 -14.40
C ARG A 48 13.84 14.30 -13.67
N TYR A 49 13.94 14.85 -12.47
CA TYR A 49 15.15 14.79 -11.66
C TYR A 49 15.65 13.34 -11.49
N CYS A 50 14.73 12.39 -11.22
CA CYS A 50 15.04 10.98 -11.03
C CYS A 50 15.43 10.21 -12.30
N TRP A 51 15.42 10.85 -13.47
CA TRP A 51 15.96 10.25 -14.70
C TRP A 51 17.49 10.16 -14.65
N GLU A 52 18.12 11.16 -14.06
CA GLU A 52 19.58 11.31 -14.02
C GLU A 52 20.16 11.17 -12.60
N ASN A 53 19.32 11.38 -11.57
CA ASN A 53 19.76 11.40 -10.17
C ASN A 53 19.03 10.36 -9.32
N GLN A 54 19.70 9.87 -8.30
CA GLN A 54 19.07 8.99 -7.31
C GLN A 54 18.05 9.74 -6.45
N GLY A 55 16.94 9.07 -6.12
CA GLY A 55 15.90 9.62 -5.27
C GLY A 55 14.95 10.59 -5.98
N CYS A 56 14.27 11.41 -5.21
CA CYS A 56 13.30 12.39 -5.68
C CYS A 56 13.70 13.79 -5.24
N ALA A 57 13.52 14.79 -6.11
CA ALA A 57 13.82 16.19 -5.79
C ALA A 57 12.90 16.79 -4.73
N ILE A 58 11.67 16.28 -4.60
CA ILE A 58 10.69 16.80 -3.63
C ILE A 58 11.05 16.31 -2.24
N GLN A 59 11.32 17.23 -1.33
CA GLN A 59 11.68 16.96 0.07
C GLN A 59 10.44 17.11 0.95
N ASP A 60 9.80 16.00 1.24
CA ASP A 60 8.61 15.89 2.08
C ASP A 60 8.62 14.55 2.83
N GLU A 61 7.54 14.18 3.53
CA GLU A 61 7.46 12.93 4.30
C GLU A 61 7.65 11.65 3.46
N MET A 62 7.67 11.75 2.13
CA MET A 62 7.98 10.60 1.27
C MET A 62 9.41 10.11 1.43
N GLN A 63 10.35 10.96 1.87
CA GLN A 63 11.74 10.55 2.12
C GLN A 63 11.80 9.45 3.19
N ASP A 64 11.08 9.63 4.30
CA ASP A 64 10.98 8.62 5.36
C ASP A 64 10.34 7.31 4.90
N ILE A 65 9.48 7.38 3.89
CA ILE A 65 8.85 6.19 3.31
C ILE A 65 9.84 5.46 2.41
N TYR A 66 10.63 6.18 1.61
CA TYR A 66 11.69 5.58 0.82
C TYR A 66 12.68 4.82 1.71
N ASP A 67 13.11 5.44 2.80
CA ASP A 67 14.04 4.80 3.76
C ASP A 67 13.42 3.55 4.39
N TYR A 68 12.14 3.61 4.74
CA TYR A 68 11.45 2.46 5.33
C TYR A 68 11.22 1.33 4.30
N ILE A 69 10.96 1.67 3.03
CA ILE A 69 10.88 0.69 1.94
C ILE A 69 12.20 -0.08 1.80
N GLN A 70 13.37 0.54 2.01
CA GLN A 70 14.64 -0.17 1.92
C GLN A 70 14.75 -1.32 2.92
N VAL A 71 14.20 -1.15 4.12
CA VAL A 71 14.44 -2.06 5.25
C VAL A 71 13.25 -2.96 5.61
N CYS A 72 12.03 -2.63 5.16
CA CYS A 72 10.84 -3.41 5.51
C CYS A 72 10.86 -4.81 4.88
N ASP A 73 10.11 -5.72 5.51
CA ASP A 73 9.93 -7.11 5.08
C ASP A 73 8.66 -7.29 4.25
N ASN A 74 7.63 -6.53 4.63
CA ASN A 74 6.29 -6.65 4.06
C ASN A 74 5.69 -5.29 3.76
N ILE A 75 4.81 -5.23 2.75
CA ILE A 75 4.05 -4.02 2.39
C ILE A 75 2.58 -4.39 2.20
N LEU A 76 1.70 -3.69 2.91
CA LEU A 76 0.25 -3.75 2.73
C LEU A 76 -0.24 -2.45 2.10
N ILE A 77 -0.95 -2.55 0.97
CA ILE A 77 -1.76 -1.46 0.44
C ILE A 77 -3.20 -1.70 0.85
N ALA A 78 -3.79 -0.77 1.60
CA ALA A 78 -5.16 -0.84 2.06
C ALA A 78 -5.94 0.42 1.62
N SER A 79 -7.05 0.26 0.91
CA SER A 79 -7.81 1.39 0.37
C SER A 79 -9.31 1.14 0.34
N PRO A 80 -10.13 2.14 0.65
CA PRO A 80 -11.49 2.14 0.13
C PRO A 80 -11.46 2.32 -1.39
N ILE A 81 -12.53 1.89 -2.06
CA ILE A 81 -12.68 1.97 -3.52
C ILE A 81 -13.49 3.19 -3.90
N TYR A 82 -12.91 4.03 -4.75
CA TYR A 82 -13.55 5.18 -5.38
C TYR A 82 -13.54 5.01 -6.90
N PHE A 83 -14.71 4.88 -7.53
CA PHE A 83 -14.82 4.69 -8.99
C PHE A 83 -13.99 3.51 -9.52
N SER A 84 -14.06 2.37 -8.83
CA SER A 84 -13.31 1.13 -9.13
C SER A 84 -11.78 1.28 -9.05
N GLU A 85 -11.28 2.34 -8.37
CA GLU A 85 -9.85 2.62 -8.25
C GLU A 85 -9.45 2.88 -6.78
N LEU A 86 -8.17 2.89 -6.52
CA LEU A 86 -7.58 3.36 -5.27
C LEU A 86 -7.92 4.84 -5.06
N THR A 87 -7.91 5.31 -3.81
CA THR A 87 -8.19 6.71 -3.53
C THR A 87 -7.13 7.64 -4.11
N GLY A 88 -7.52 8.85 -4.53
CA GLY A 88 -6.62 9.82 -5.13
C GLY A 88 -5.39 10.13 -4.28
N LYS A 89 -5.57 10.28 -2.95
CA LYS A 89 -4.43 10.54 -2.04
C LYS A 89 -3.46 9.36 -1.95
N LEU A 90 -3.94 8.12 -2.05
CA LEU A 90 -3.05 6.97 -2.14
C LEU A 90 -2.31 6.96 -3.47
N LEU A 91 -2.97 7.35 -4.57
CA LEU A 91 -2.32 7.50 -5.88
C LEU A 91 -1.30 8.65 -5.89
N ASP A 92 -1.51 9.74 -5.14
CA ASP A 92 -0.49 10.79 -4.94
C ASP A 92 0.79 10.19 -4.35
N VAL A 93 0.67 9.37 -3.28
CA VAL A 93 1.81 8.65 -2.67
C VAL A 93 2.41 7.66 -3.68
N GLY A 94 1.57 6.88 -4.36
CA GLY A 94 1.98 5.90 -5.37
C GLY A 94 2.74 6.53 -6.53
N SER A 95 2.33 7.72 -6.99
CA SER A 95 3.00 8.43 -8.08
C SER A 95 4.47 8.76 -7.78
N ARG A 96 4.83 8.88 -6.52
CA ARG A 96 6.20 9.13 -6.08
C ARG A 96 7.13 7.92 -6.22
N LEU A 97 6.59 6.70 -6.46
CA LEU A 97 7.37 5.52 -6.79
C LEU A 97 8.00 5.60 -8.19
N GLN A 98 7.68 6.64 -8.95
CA GLN A 98 8.33 6.97 -10.23
C GLN A 98 9.87 6.99 -10.11
N THR A 99 10.42 7.33 -8.95
CA THR A 99 11.87 7.29 -8.73
C THR A 99 12.45 5.88 -8.90
N TYR A 100 11.73 4.83 -8.48
CA TYR A 100 12.15 3.44 -8.63
C TYR A 100 11.99 2.94 -10.08
N PHE A 101 10.92 3.37 -10.75
CA PHE A 101 10.74 3.12 -12.17
C PHE A 101 11.90 3.74 -12.97
N CYS A 102 12.19 5.02 -12.75
CA CYS A 102 13.24 5.74 -13.46
C CYS A 102 14.65 5.17 -13.19
N ALA A 103 14.92 4.71 -11.97
CA ALA A 103 16.18 4.05 -11.65
C ALA A 103 16.42 2.85 -12.57
N ARG A 104 15.42 1.98 -12.73
CA ARG A 104 15.54 0.79 -13.59
C ARG A 104 15.59 1.14 -15.07
N PHE A 105 14.70 2.05 -15.53
CA PHE A 105 14.53 2.32 -16.95
C PHE A 105 15.59 3.24 -17.56
N PHE A 106 16.00 4.28 -16.83
CA PHE A 106 16.89 5.32 -17.38
C PHE A 106 18.32 5.20 -16.86
N ARG A 107 18.51 4.68 -15.62
CA ARG A 107 19.83 4.58 -15.02
C ARG A 107 20.36 3.15 -14.93
N ASN A 108 19.52 2.15 -15.26
CA ASN A 108 19.85 0.72 -15.13
C ASN A 108 20.34 0.36 -13.69
N GLU A 109 19.67 0.91 -12.68
CA GLU A 109 19.97 0.74 -11.27
C GLU A 109 18.89 -0.05 -10.56
N GLU A 110 19.29 -1.03 -9.73
CA GLU A 110 18.42 -1.69 -8.76
C GLU A 110 18.55 -0.99 -7.41
N THR A 111 17.57 -0.15 -7.06
CA THR A 111 17.63 0.66 -5.83
C THR A 111 17.08 -0.05 -4.59
N ILE A 112 16.32 -1.13 -4.76
CA ILE A 112 15.75 -1.91 -3.66
C ILE A 112 16.28 -3.35 -3.78
N SER A 113 17.26 -3.70 -2.96
CA SER A 113 17.90 -5.03 -2.99
C SER A 113 17.10 -6.10 -2.24
N LYS A 114 16.33 -5.70 -1.22
CA LYS A 114 15.60 -6.64 -0.36
C LYS A 114 14.24 -7.00 -0.96
N PRO A 115 13.99 -8.27 -1.35
CA PRO A 115 12.66 -8.70 -1.77
C PRO A 115 11.68 -8.65 -0.60
N LYS A 116 10.42 -8.32 -0.90
CA LYS A 116 9.35 -8.14 0.08
C LYS A 116 8.12 -8.95 -0.29
N ARG A 117 7.30 -9.26 0.71
CA ARG A 117 5.94 -9.74 0.50
C ARG A 117 4.97 -8.58 0.44
N GLY A 118 4.03 -8.69 -0.50
CA GLY A 118 2.98 -7.71 -0.71
C GLY A 118 1.60 -8.24 -0.35
N ALA A 119 0.69 -7.37 0.08
CA ALA A 119 -0.72 -7.70 0.19
C ALA A 119 -1.59 -6.48 -0.15
N VAL A 120 -2.82 -6.77 -0.58
CA VAL A 120 -3.81 -5.74 -0.94
C VAL A 120 -5.10 -6.00 -0.19
N LEU A 121 -5.60 -4.97 0.50
CA LEU A 121 -6.89 -4.94 1.21
C LEU A 121 -7.76 -3.84 0.61
N LEU A 122 -8.90 -4.22 0.04
CA LEU A 122 -9.82 -3.29 -0.61
C LEU A 122 -11.20 -3.32 0.07
N VAL A 123 -11.78 -2.14 0.28
CA VAL A 123 -13.05 -1.98 0.98
C VAL A 123 -14.02 -1.17 0.13
N GLY A 124 -15.16 -1.74 -0.20
CA GLY A 124 -16.21 -1.12 -1.01
C GLY A 124 -17.49 -0.86 -0.22
N GLY A 125 -18.06 0.37 -0.35
CA GLY A 125 -19.36 0.68 0.22
C GLY A 125 -20.52 -0.12 -0.39
N GLY A 126 -20.39 -0.50 -1.66
CA GLY A 126 -21.31 -1.36 -2.41
C GLY A 126 -20.60 -2.63 -2.90
N ASP A 127 -21.14 -3.25 -3.96
CA ASP A 127 -20.69 -4.50 -4.58
C ASP A 127 -19.88 -4.27 -5.88
N GLY A 128 -19.43 -3.03 -6.12
CA GLY A 128 -18.70 -2.66 -7.33
C GLY A 128 -17.40 -3.44 -7.52
N ARG A 129 -16.97 -3.55 -8.80
CA ARG A 129 -15.74 -4.24 -9.18
C ARG A 129 -14.51 -3.58 -8.57
N MET A 130 -13.57 -4.40 -8.12
CA MET A 130 -12.32 -3.97 -7.49
C MET A 130 -11.08 -4.36 -8.27
N ASP A 131 -11.23 -5.03 -9.43
CA ASP A 131 -10.12 -5.59 -10.22
C ASP A 131 -9.10 -4.53 -10.60
N LYS A 132 -9.58 -3.37 -11.11
CA LYS A 132 -8.71 -2.26 -11.51
C LYS A 132 -7.88 -1.73 -10.35
N ALA A 133 -8.50 -1.51 -9.18
CA ALA A 133 -7.78 -1.05 -7.99
C ALA A 133 -6.75 -2.08 -7.53
N TYR A 134 -7.06 -3.38 -7.65
CA TYR A 134 -6.12 -4.45 -7.35
C TYR A 134 -4.92 -4.44 -8.30
N GLU A 135 -5.16 -4.33 -9.60
CA GLU A 135 -4.10 -4.25 -10.62
C GLU A 135 -3.18 -3.04 -10.39
N THR A 136 -3.77 -1.87 -10.08
CA THR A 136 -3.01 -0.68 -9.72
C THR A 136 -2.17 -0.91 -8.46
N ALA A 137 -2.76 -1.49 -7.41
CA ALA A 137 -2.04 -1.79 -6.17
C ALA A 137 -0.88 -2.78 -6.40
N CYS A 138 -1.09 -3.84 -7.20
CA CYS A 138 -0.02 -4.78 -7.56
C CYS A 138 1.11 -4.09 -8.33
N THR A 139 0.79 -3.18 -9.25
CA THR A 139 1.79 -2.38 -9.96
C THR A 139 2.64 -1.56 -8.99
N LEU A 140 2.01 -0.89 -8.02
CA LEU A 140 2.74 -0.15 -6.99
C LEU A 140 3.61 -1.06 -6.13
N LEU A 141 3.10 -2.24 -5.73
CA LEU A 141 3.85 -3.24 -4.97
C LEU A 141 5.08 -3.74 -5.75
N HIS A 142 4.95 -4.02 -7.04
CA HIS A 142 6.07 -4.42 -7.89
C HIS A 142 7.17 -3.34 -7.94
N HIS A 143 6.80 -2.05 -7.99
CA HIS A 143 7.77 -0.96 -7.94
C HIS A 143 8.49 -0.89 -6.58
N MET A 144 7.91 -1.40 -5.52
CA MET A 144 8.50 -1.52 -4.19
C MET A 144 9.21 -2.87 -3.94
N HIS A 145 9.46 -3.65 -4.99
CA HIS A 145 10.14 -4.95 -4.95
C HIS A 145 9.35 -6.06 -4.21
N CYS A 146 8.00 -6.02 -4.32
CA CYS A 146 7.12 -7.09 -3.86
C CYS A 146 6.69 -7.93 -5.06
N TYR A 147 7.18 -9.17 -5.18
CA TYR A 147 6.78 -10.10 -6.25
C TYR A 147 5.99 -11.30 -5.70
N ASP A 148 6.15 -11.60 -4.41
CA ASP A 148 5.33 -12.57 -3.68
C ASP A 148 4.15 -11.78 -3.06
N ILE A 149 2.99 -11.83 -3.74
CA ILE A 149 1.81 -11.02 -3.38
C ILE A 149 0.68 -11.97 -2.98
N HIS A 150 0.14 -11.76 -1.78
CA HIS A 150 -1.03 -12.47 -1.28
C HIS A 150 -2.26 -12.19 -2.16
N GLU A 151 -3.16 -13.17 -2.30
CA GLU A 151 -4.47 -12.95 -2.92
C GLU A 151 -5.17 -11.74 -2.29
N ALA A 152 -5.87 -10.96 -3.14
CA ALA A 152 -6.55 -9.77 -2.65
C ALA A 152 -7.61 -10.09 -1.61
N VAL A 153 -7.66 -9.31 -0.56
CA VAL A 153 -8.72 -9.36 0.45
C VAL A 153 -9.71 -8.24 0.20
N TYR A 154 -10.98 -8.60 0.09
CA TYR A 154 -12.07 -7.67 -0.20
C TYR A 154 -13.08 -7.66 0.94
N SER A 155 -13.65 -6.47 1.24
CA SER A 155 -14.88 -6.32 1.99
C SER A 155 -15.87 -5.46 1.19
N HIS A 156 -17.00 -6.00 0.83
CA HIS A 156 -18.06 -5.35 0.06
C HIS A 156 -19.23 -4.91 0.95
N ASN A 157 -20.05 -4.00 0.41
CA ASN A 157 -21.32 -3.56 1.03
C ASN A 157 -21.13 -2.99 2.44
N THR A 158 -20.03 -2.25 2.67
CA THR A 158 -19.78 -1.68 4.00
C THR A 158 -20.72 -0.52 4.36
N ASN A 159 -21.53 -0.01 3.41
CA ASN A 159 -22.64 0.89 3.71
C ASN A 159 -23.77 0.20 4.49
N GLU A 160 -23.93 -1.12 4.35
CA GLU A 160 -24.96 -1.91 4.99
C GLU A 160 -24.43 -2.68 6.21
N ARG A 161 -23.20 -3.16 6.12
CA ARG A 161 -22.56 -4.00 7.13
C ARG A 161 -21.10 -3.58 7.34
N PRO A 162 -20.70 -3.13 8.54
CA PRO A 162 -19.31 -2.81 8.83
C PRO A 162 -18.35 -3.95 8.47
N ALA A 163 -17.17 -3.63 7.93
CA ALA A 163 -16.20 -4.62 7.47
C ALA A 163 -15.73 -5.59 8.58
N VAL A 164 -15.74 -5.15 9.84
CA VAL A 164 -15.45 -5.99 11.01
C VAL A 164 -16.50 -7.07 11.30
N LYS A 165 -17.65 -7.03 10.61
CA LYS A 165 -18.68 -8.07 10.62
C LYS A 165 -18.69 -8.91 9.34
N ASP A 166 -17.74 -8.69 8.44
CA ASP A 166 -17.55 -9.48 7.24
C ASP A 166 -16.62 -10.65 7.53
N GLU A 167 -17.19 -11.84 7.73
CA GLU A 167 -16.43 -13.05 8.06
C GLU A 167 -15.36 -13.38 7.01
N ARG A 168 -15.66 -13.17 5.71
CA ARG A 168 -14.69 -13.41 4.64
C ARG A 168 -13.53 -12.43 4.72
N ALA A 169 -13.80 -11.16 4.96
CA ALA A 169 -12.76 -10.16 5.17
C ALA A 169 -11.92 -10.46 6.41
N LEU A 170 -12.54 -10.89 7.52
CA LEU A 170 -11.84 -11.27 8.75
C LEU A 170 -10.91 -12.49 8.54
N ILE A 171 -11.37 -13.51 7.84
CA ILE A 171 -10.53 -14.66 7.45
C ILE A 171 -9.38 -14.19 6.56
N GLY A 172 -9.67 -13.33 5.58
CA GLY A 172 -8.68 -12.79 4.67
C GLY A 172 -7.58 -11.97 5.37
N VAL A 173 -7.94 -11.06 6.29
CA VAL A 173 -6.93 -10.26 7.01
C VAL A 173 -6.07 -11.12 7.94
N GLN A 174 -6.62 -12.21 8.52
CA GLN A 174 -5.83 -13.19 9.27
C GLN A 174 -4.89 -13.98 8.34
N SER A 175 -5.33 -14.27 7.12
CA SER A 175 -4.49 -14.93 6.11
C SER A 175 -3.32 -14.03 5.69
N ILE A 176 -3.54 -12.72 5.45
CA ILE A 176 -2.48 -11.75 5.20
C ILE A 176 -1.46 -11.77 6.36
N ALA A 177 -1.92 -11.73 7.61
CA ALA A 177 -1.02 -11.74 8.75
C ALA A 177 -0.16 -13.02 8.80
N ARG A 178 -0.77 -14.20 8.58
CA ARG A 178 -0.03 -15.47 8.48
C ARG A 178 0.96 -15.48 7.32
N PHE A 179 0.55 -14.97 6.16
CA PHE A 179 1.41 -14.87 4.99
C PHE A 179 2.63 -14.00 5.26
N PHE A 180 2.49 -12.90 5.97
CA PHE A 180 3.61 -12.02 6.32
C PHE A 180 4.57 -12.63 7.36
N ILE A 181 4.06 -13.48 8.27
CA ILE A 181 4.86 -14.12 9.34
C ILE A 181 5.62 -15.34 8.81
N ASN A 182 4.98 -16.19 8.01
CA ASN A 182 5.55 -17.45 7.56
C ASN A 182 6.44 -17.22 6.32
N ARG A 183 7.74 -17.08 6.54
CA ARG A 183 8.75 -16.99 5.46
C ARG A 183 9.14 -18.37 4.96
#